data_077d4c9057920bfc31e1ef6eac9c6b61
#
_entry.id   077d4c9057920bfc31e1ef6eac9c6b61
#
_cell.length_a   1.000
_cell.length_b   1.000
_cell.length_c   1.000
_cell.angle_alpha   90.00
_cell.angle_beta   90.00
_cell.angle_gamma   90.00
#
_symmetry.space_group_name_H-M   'P 1'
#
loop_
_entity.id
_entity.type
_entity.pdbx_description
1 polymer ?
#
loop_
_entity_poly.entity_id
_entity_poly.type
_entity_poly.pdbx_seq_one_letter_code
_entity_poly.pdbx_strand_id
1 'polypeptide(L)'
;MSQIIFESVYNVEKSPCYLCARMRRGYLYSHAQKMGCNKIALGHHYDDVIETILMGMLYSAQFQTMMPKLHSTNFEGMELIRPLYLVREDAIKAWRDYNDLHFIQCACKIYRYLYDM
;
A
#
# COMPACT_ATOMS: atom_id res chain seq x y z
N MET A 1 -9.29 12.96 -11.42
CA MET A 1 -7.87 13.37 -11.56
C MET A 1 -6.92 12.19 -11.63
N SER A 2 -6.98 11.22 -10.70
CA SER A 2 -6.12 10.01 -10.73
C SER A 2 -6.31 9.14 -11.98
N GLN A 3 -7.52 9.06 -12.52
CA GLN A 3 -7.82 8.25 -13.70
C GLN A 3 -7.17 8.81 -14.97
N ILE A 4 -7.20 10.13 -15.16
CA ILE A 4 -6.59 10.79 -16.32
C ILE A 4 -5.07 10.62 -16.30
N ILE A 5 -4.45 10.78 -15.13
CA ILE A 5 -3.01 10.60 -14.96
C ILE A 5 -2.63 9.14 -15.20
N PHE A 6 -3.45 8.20 -14.73
CA PHE A 6 -3.24 6.77 -14.96
C PHE A 6 -3.24 6.43 -16.45
N GLU A 7 -4.20 6.95 -17.21
CA GLU A 7 -4.27 6.72 -18.66
C GLU A 7 -3.08 7.33 -19.41
N SER A 8 -2.61 8.49 -18.98
CA SER A 8 -1.46 9.16 -19.62
C SER A 8 -0.13 8.44 -19.43
N VAL A 9 0.02 7.66 -18.35
CA VAL A 9 1.26 6.94 -18.05
C VAL A 9 1.18 5.44 -18.31
N TYR A 10 0.07 4.97 -18.88
CA TYR A 10 -0.17 3.54 -19.15
C TYR A 10 0.88 2.91 -20.06
N ASN A 11 1.51 3.70 -20.94
CA ASN A 11 2.53 3.23 -21.88
C ASN A 11 3.93 3.18 -21.30
N VAL A 12 4.11 3.44 -20.01
CA VAL A 12 5.42 3.35 -19.36
C VAL A 12 5.69 1.90 -18.97
N GLU A 13 6.92 1.43 -19.12
CA GLU A 13 7.36 0.03 -18.88
C GLU A 13 7.08 -0.48 -17.46
N LYS A 14 6.65 0.35 -16.54
CA LYS A 14 6.36 -0.03 -15.16
C LYS A 14 4.91 -0.49 -15.00
N SER A 15 4.69 -1.46 -14.12
CA SER A 15 3.37 -1.93 -13.75
C SER A 15 2.42 -0.77 -13.43
N PRO A 16 1.20 -0.75 -14.03
CA PRO A 16 0.19 0.28 -13.73
C PRO A 16 -0.15 0.35 -12.23
N CYS A 17 -0.16 -0.80 -11.55
CA CYS A 17 -0.42 -0.87 -10.11
C CYS A 17 0.67 -0.18 -9.30
N TYR A 18 1.93 -0.29 -9.72
CA TYR A 18 3.04 0.39 -9.08
C TYR A 18 2.90 1.92 -9.18
N LEU A 19 2.58 2.44 -10.36
CA LEU A 19 2.38 3.87 -10.57
C LEU A 19 1.20 4.40 -9.77
N CYS A 20 0.08 3.69 -9.77
CA CYS A 20 -1.11 4.05 -9.01
C CYS A 20 -0.81 4.13 -7.50
N ALA A 21 -0.10 3.13 -6.96
CA ALA A 21 0.30 3.10 -5.55
C ALA A 21 1.23 4.25 -5.21
N ARG A 22 2.20 4.54 -6.08
CA ARG A 22 3.17 5.63 -5.88
C ARG A 22 2.49 6.99 -5.86
N MET A 23 1.58 7.24 -6.80
CA MET A 23 0.84 8.50 -6.89
C MET A 23 -0.09 8.68 -5.71
N ARG A 24 -0.79 7.63 -5.31
CA ARG A 24 -1.68 7.65 -4.15
C ARG A 24 -0.91 7.96 -2.87
N ARG A 25 0.26 7.35 -2.71
CA ARG A 25 1.14 7.60 -1.56
C ARG A 25 1.63 9.04 -1.54
N GLY A 26 2.10 9.56 -2.66
CA GLY A 26 2.54 10.95 -2.78
C GLY A 26 1.45 11.95 -2.43
N TYR A 27 0.23 11.70 -2.89
CA TYR A 27 -0.93 12.53 -2.56
C TYR A 27 -1.23 12.52 -1.06
N LEU A 28 -1.22 11.33 -0.44
CA LEU A 28 -1.48 11.18 0.99
C LEU A 28 -0.43 11.91 1.84
N TYR A 29 0.84 11.79 1.50
CA TYR A 29 1.92 12.50 2.20
C TYR A 29 1.76 14.02 2.09
N SER A 30 1.52 14.51 0.89
CA SER A 30 1.32 15.94 0.65
C SER A 30 0.13 16.48 1.43
N HIS A 31 -0.99 15.77 1.41
CA HIS A 31 -2.19 16.16 2.12
C HIS A 31 -1.99 16.14 3.64
N ALA A 32 -1.33 15.10 4.16
CA ALA A 32 -1.03 14.98 5.58
C ALA A 32 -0.13 16.12 6.06
N GLN A 33 0.89 16.51 5.27
CA GLN A 33 1.73 17.66 5.60
C GLN A 33 0.92 18.96 5.69
N LYS A 34 0.02 19.19 4.75
CA LYS A 34 -0.85 20.37 4.76
C LYS A 34 -1.75 20.42 5.98
N MET A 35 -2.15 19.27 6.49
CA MET A 35 -2.96 19.15 7.71
C MET A 35 -2.13 19.25 9.01
N GLY A 36 -0.83 19.37 8.92
CA GLY A 36 0.05 19.43 10.09
C GLY A 36 0.38 18.07 10.70
N CYS A 37 0.09 16.97 9.99
CA CYS A 37 0.45 15.63 10.44
C CYS A 37 1.93 15.34 10.20
N ASN A 38 2.52 14.56 11.08
CA ASN A 38 3.93 14.12 10.96
C ASN A 38 4.09 12.62 10.76
N LYS A 39 2.99 11.87 10.75
CA LYS A 39 3.00 10.41 10.57
C LYS A 39 1.87 9.95 9.66
N ILE A 40 2.16 8.92 8.89
CA ILE A 40 1.15 8.18 8.12
C ILE A 40 1.14 6.74 8.60
N ALA A 41 -0.01 6.26 9.04
CA ALA A 41 -0.21 4.87 9.44
C ALA A 41 -0.77 4.08 8.27
N LEU A 42 -0.08 3.03 7.87
CA LEU A 42 -0.53 2.09 6.84
C LEU A 42 -1.02 0.80 7.48
N GLY A 43 -2.00 0.18 6.85
CA GLY A 43 -2.63 -1.05 7.31
C GLY A 43 -1.90 -2.33 6.93
N HIS A 44 -0.62 -2.26 6.56
CA HIS A 44 0.17 -3.46 6.27
C HIS A 44 0.31 -4.32 7.53
N HIS A 45 0.12 -5.61 7.37
CA HIS A 45 0.13 -6.57 8.47
C HIS A 45 1.23 -7.62 8.30
N TYR A 46 1.28 -8.58 9.21
CA TYR A 46 2.33 -9.61 9.27
C TYR A 46 2.44 -10.41 7.96
N ASP A 47 1.30 -10.81 7.39
CA ASP A 47 1.29 -11.60 6.14
C ASP A 47 1.83 -10.78 4.96
N ASP A 48 1.56 -9.48 4.89
CA ASP A 48 2.13 -8.58 3.89
C ASP A 48 3.66 -8.54 3.96
N VAL A 49 4.21 -8.52 5.16
CA VAL A 49 5.67 -8.51 5.39
C VAL A 49 6.30 -9.79 4.87
N ILE A 50 5.70 -10.94 5.21
CA ILE A 50 6.17 -12.25 4.76
C ILE A 50 6.07 -12.38 3.25
N GLU A 51 4.95 -12.00 2.66
CA GLU A 51 4.74 -12.01 1.22
C GLU A 51 5.77 -11.14 0.49
N THR A 52 6.06 -9.97 1.01
CA THR A 52 7.07 -9.06 0.43
C THR A 52 8.47 -9.69 0.44
N ILE A 53 8.85 -10.34 1.54
CA ILE A 53 10.14 -11.03 1.64
C ILE A 53 10.20 -12.20 0.64
N LEU A 54 9.18 -13.04 0.58
CA LEU A 54 9.11 -14.17 -0.34
C LEU A 54 9.14 -13.72 -1.81
N MET A 55 8.39 -12.68 -2.15
CA MET A 55 8.38 -12.12 -3.51
C MET A 55 9.74 -11.58 -3.90
N GLY A 56 10.43 -10.89 -2.99
CA GLY A 56 11.79 -10.40 -3.21
C GLY A 56 12.78 -11.52 -3.46
N MET A 57 12.70 -12.60 -2.68
CA MET A 57 13.57 -13.77 -2.84
C MET A 57 13.32 -14.52 -4.14
N LEU A 58 12.05 -14.71 -4.51
CA LEU A 58 11.66 -15.55 -5.67
C LEU A 58 11.85 -14.81 -7.00
N TYR A 59 11.59 -13.51 -7.06
CA TYR A 59 11.56 -12.79 -8.33
C TYR A 59 12.69 -11.81 -8.53
N SER A 60 13.30 -11.29 -7.46
CA SER A 60 14.36 -10.28 -7.55
C SER A 60 15.70 -10.76 -7.03
N ALA A 61 15.77 -11.96 -6.45
CA ALA A 61 16.94 -12.49 -5.76
C ALA A 61 17.51 -11.50 -4.71
N GLN A 62 16.63 -10.71 -4.11
CA GLN A 62 16.96 -9.69 -3.12
C GLN A 62 16.12 -9.89 -1.86
N PHE A 63 16.73 -9.58 -0.71
CA PHE A 63 15.99 -9.49 0.54
C PHE A 63 15.37 -8.10 0.65
N GLN A 64 14.15 -7.97 0.17
CA GLN A 64 13.35 -6.76 0.39
C GLN A 64 12.41 -6.99 1.55
N THR A 65 12.35 -6.02 2.45
CA THR A 65 11.44 -6.10 3.60
C THR A 65 10.69 -4.79 3.79
N MET A 66 9.54 -4.89 4.42
CA MET A 66 8.80 -3.72 4.91
C MET A 66 9.27 -3.44 6.32
N MET A 67 9.67 -2.20 6.60
CA MET A 67 10.04 -1.79 7.95
C MET A 67 8.80 -1.36 8.73
N PRO A 68 8.74 -1.61 10.06
CA PRO A 68 7.62 -1.14 10.87
C PRO A 68 7.54 0.37 10.98
N LYS A 69 8.67 1.04 10.80
CA LYS A 69 8.80 2.49 10.85
C LYS A 69 9.84 2.94 9.82
N LEU A 70 9.51 3.97 9.06
CA LEU A 70 10.38 4.47 8.00
C LEU A 70 10.23 5.99 7.89
N HIS A 71 11.37 6.69 7.85
CA HIS A 71 11.38 8.12 7.56
C HIS A 71 11.23 8.36 6.05
N SER A 72 10.38 9.30 5.67
CA SER A 72 10.24 9.66 4.28
C SER A 72 11.45 10.45 3.79
N THR A 73 12.00 10.06 2.64
CA THR A 73 13.11 10.78 2.00
C THR A 73 12.61 11.97 1.17
N ASN A 74 11.38 11.90 0.65
CA ASN A 74 10.80 12.91 -0.22
C ASN A 74 9.99 13.97 0.54
N PHE A 75 9.57 13.66 1.75
CA PHE A 75 8.74 14.53 2.58
C PHE A 75 9.40 14.69 3.95
N GLU A 76 10.14 15.78 4.13
CA GLU A 76 10.89 16.05 5.35
C GLU A 76 9.95 16.13 6.56
N GLY A 77 10.36 15.49 7.67
CA GLY A 77 9.58 15.45 8.90
C GLY A 77 8.42 14.46 8.91
N MET A 78 8.21 13.73 7.82
CA MET A 78 7.14 12.71 7.74
C MET A 78 7.70 11.31 8.03
N GLU A 79 6.97 10.56 8.83
CA GLU A 79 7.24 9.15 9.14
C GLU A 79 6.11 8.27 8.65
N LEU A 80 6.47 7.11 8.11
CA LEU A 80 5.53 6.04 7.81
C LEU A 80 5.61 5.01 8.93
N ILE A 81 4.47 4.62 9.47
CA ILE A 81 4.37 3.59 10.50
C ILE A 81 3.42 2.49 10.06
N ARG A 82 3.66 1.28 10.55
CA ARG A 82 2.82 0.10 10.30
C ARG A 82 2.38 -0.52 11.63
N PRO A 83 1.31 0.02 12.25
CA PRO A 83 0.89 -0.45 13.58
C PRO A 83 0.47 -1.91 13.62
N LEU A 84 -0.01 -2.46 12.50
CA LEU A 84 -0.47 -3.85 12.40
C LEU A 84 0.65 -4.82 11.98
N TYR A 85 1.91 -4.40 12.05
CA TYR A 85 3.08 -5.14 11.57
C TYR A 85 3.16 -6.58 12.09
N LEU A 86 2.81 -6.80 13.35
CA LEU A 86 2.86 -8.12 13.99
C LEU A 86 1.48 -8.81 14.07
N VAL A 87 0.45 -8.20 13.48
CA VAL A 87 -0.90 -8.77 13.50
C VAL A 87 -1.12 -9.61 12.25
N ARG A 88 -1.58 -10.85 12.43
CA ARG A 88 -1.86 -11.76 11.34
C ARG A 88 -3.18 -11.41 10.65
N GLU A 89 -3.24 -11.69 9.34
CA GLU A 89 -4.43 -11.42 8.53
C GLU A 89 -5.68 -12.12 9.08
N ASP A 90 -5.54 -13.36 9.56
CA ASP A 90 -6.65 -14.12 10.15
C ASP A 90 -7.29 -13.39 11.34
N ALA A 91 -6.45 -12.79 12.19
CA ALA A 91 -6.93 -12.02 13.35
C ALA A 91 -7.67 -10.75 12.90
N ILE A 92 -7.19 -10.09 11.84
CA ILE A 92 -7.85 -8.91 11.27
C ILE A 92 -9.21 -9.28 10.68
N LYS A 93 -9.28 -10.38 9.94
CA LYS A 93 -10.54 -10.89 9.38
C LYS A 93 -11.54 -11.25 10.46
N ALA A 94 -11.09 -11.93 11.52
CA ALA A 94 -11.94 -12.28 12.66
C ALA A 94 -12.47 -11.02 13.36
N TRP A 95 -11.64 -10.02 13.55
CA TRP A 95 -12.04 -8.75 14.13
C TRP A 95 -13.06 -8.01 13.25
N ARG A 96 -12.84 -8.01 11.94
CA ARG A 96 -13.77 -7.46 10.97
C ARG A 96 -15.15 -8.12 11.09
N ASP A 97 -15.18 -9.44 11.08
CA ASP A 97 -16.43 -10.22 11.13
C ASP A 97 -17.16 -10.04 12.47
N TYR A 98 -16.42 -10.00 13.57
CA TYR A 98 -16.98 -9.74 14.89
C TYR A 98 -17.66 -8.38 14.99
N ASN A 99 -17.10 -7.35 14.35
CA ASN A 99 -17.64 -6.00 14.37
C ASN A 99 -18.57 -5.69 13.20
N ASP A 100 -18.85 -6.66 12.34
CA ASP A 100 -19.70 -6.53 11.14
C ASP A 100 -19.26 -5.36 10.26
N LEU A 101 -17.95 -5.27 10.00
CA LEU A 101 -17.37 -4.22 9.18
C LEU A 101 -17.31 -4.64 7.70
N HIS A 102 -17.66 -3.71 6.83
CA HIS A 102 -17.61 -3.93 5.39
C HIS A 102 -16.56 -2.99 4.77
N PHE A 103 -15.54 -3.57 4.16
CA PHE A 103 -14.49 -2.80 3.50
C PHE A 103 -14.72 -2.75 1.98
N ILE A 104 -14.37 -1.62 1.39
CA ILE A 104 -14.45 -1.43 -0.05
C ILE A 104 -13.38 -2.30 -0.72
N GLN A 105 -13.80 -3.11 -1.70
CA GLN A 105 -12.86 -3.85 -2.53
C GLN A 105 -12.12 -2.88 -3.47
N CYS A 106 -10.95 -3.31 -3.96
CA CYS A 106 -10.14 -2.48 -4.85
C CYS A 106 -10.95 -2.10 -6.10
N ALA A 107 -11.07 -0.79 -6.34
CA ALA A 107 -11.77 -0.23 -7.49
C ALA A 107 -10.90 -0.20 -8.76
N CYS A 108 -9.68 -0.70 -8.71
CA CYS A 108 -8.77 -0.73 -9.85
C CYS A 108 -9.34 -1.59 -10.99
N LYS A 109 -9.39 -1.04 -12.19
CA LYS A 109 -9.90 -1.75 -13.38
C LYS A 109 -9.12 -3.04 -13.67
N ILE A 110 -7.81 -3.02 -13.46
CA ILE A 110 -6.94 -4.18 -13.70
C ILE A 110 -7.23 -5.29 -12.70
N TYR A 111 -7.39 -4.95 -11.43
CA TYR A 111 -7.74 -5.91 -10.40
C TYR A 111 -9.09 -6.57 -10.70
N ARG A 112 -10.07 -5.75 -11.06
CA ARG A 112 -11.41 -6.24 -11.41
C ARG A 112 -11.35 -7.18 -12.62
N TYR A 113 -10.59 -6.82 -13.66
CA TYR A 113 -10.41 -7.65 -14.85
C TYR A 113 -9.80 -9.02 -14.53
N LEU A 114 -8.80 -9.06 -13.65
CA LEU A 114 -8.15 -10.31 -13.24
C LEU A 114 -9.06 -11.21 -12.39
N TYR A 115 -9.96 -10.62 -11.64
CA TYR A 115 -10.90 -11.37 -10.79
C TYR A 115 -12.10 -11.92 -11.55
N ASP A 116 -12.51 -11.24 -12.59
CA ASP A 116 -13.65 -11.67 -13.43
C ASP A 116 -13.24 -12.71 -14.49
N MET A 117 -11.96 -13.01 -14.59
CA MET A 117 -11.42 -14.11 -15.39
C MET A 117 -11.43 -15.44 -14.66
#